data_83be26584a4b661e6ad64c59f7f70cb3
#
_entry.id   83be26584a4b661e6ad64c59f7f70cb3
#
_cell.length_a   1.000
_cell.length_b   1.000
_cell.length_c   1.000
_cell.angle_alpha   90.00
_cell.angle_beta   90.00
_cell.angle_gamma   90.00
#
_symmetry.space_group_name_H-M   'P 1'
#
loop_
_entity.id
_entity.type
_entity.pdbx_description
1 polymer ?
#
loop_
_entity_poly.entity_id
_entity_poly.type
_entity_poly.pdbx_seq_one_letter_code
_entity_poly.pdbx_strand_id
1 'polypeptide(L)'
;MAGQAAKKAAKAREDAANLYYPIIFGVSLIYVLYRGLWCFRTFGRWQVFGLAVTSTVYYVCYHGMLEAAKSGVGGGAYFDVFAVCVAGQLVSAFSAYGTYIYMLVPGYYACLAGYWVFRKLGGWVRSQQELNASEEPSAADLKRQAKKERKAARAPRVRMR
;
A
#
# COMPACT_ATOMS: atom_id res chain seq x y z
N MET A 1 3.59 37.31 7.86
CA MET A 1 3.30 36.39 6.74
C MET A 1 2.72 35.02 7.18
N ALA A 2 3.08 34.47 8.33
CA ALA A 2 2.55 33.20 8.83
C ALA A 2 1.00 33.12 8.98
N GLY A 3 0.33 34.20 9.32
CA GLY A 3 -1.12 34.23 9.49
C GLY A 3 -1.94 34.05 8.20
N GLN A 4 -1.38 34.41 7.04
CA GLN A 4 -2.10 34.22 5.76
C GLN A 4 -2.04 32.76 5.29
N ALA A 5 -0.92 32.07 5.51
CA ALA A 5 -0.78 30.65 5.19
C ALA A 5 -1.74 29.79 6.04
N ALA A 6 -1.84 30.09 7.36
CA ALA A 6 -2.77 29.42 8.26
C ALA A 6 -4.25 29.62 7.86
N LYS A 7 -4.63 30.86 7.47
CA LYS A 7 -5.98 31.15 6.97
C LYS A 7 -6.30 30.40 5.66
N LYS A 8 -5.34 30.32 4.74
CA LYS A 8 -5.49 29.58 3.47
C LYS A 8 -5.67 28.08 3.72
N ALA A 9 -4.88 27.49 4.63
CA ALA A 9 -5.00 26.09 5.01
C ALA A 9 -6.34 25.79 5.71
N ALA A 10 -6.79 26.67 6.60
CA ALA A 10 -8.09 26.54 7.26
C ALA A 10 -9.25 26.56 6.24
N LYS A 11 -9.22 27.52 5.29
CA LYS A 11 -10.23 27.62 4.24
C LYS A 11 -10.23 26.39 3.34
N ALA A 12 -9.07 25.91 2.89
CA ALA A 12 -8.98 24.71 2.05
C ALA A 12 -9.55 23.47 2.77
N ARG A 13 -9.35 23.35 4.09
CA ARG A 13 -9.96 22.29 4.88
C ARG A 13 -11.48 22.43 4.94
N GLU A 14 -11.98 23.63 5.15
CA GLU A 14 -13.42 23.91 5.20
C GLU A 14 -14.09 23.63 3.84
N ASP A 15 -13.49 24.07 2.75
CA ASP A 15 -13.98 23.81 1.38
C ASP A 15 -14.01 22.30 1.09
N ALA A 16 -12.99 21.55 1.50
CA ALA A 16 -12.94 20.11 1.38
C ALA A 16 -14.03 19.41 2.25
N ALA A 17 -14.21 19.88 3.48
CA ALA A 17 -15.26 19.35 4.36
C ALA A 17 -16.66 19.55 3.77
N ASN A 18 -16.94 20.73 3.26
CA ASN A 18 -18.22 21.08 2.64
C ASN A 18 -18.48 20.29 1.35
N LEU A 19 -17.44 19.81 0.68
CA LEU A 19 -17.57 18.98 -0.51
C LEU A 19 -17.79 17.50 -0.16
N TYR A 20 -16.96 16.92 0.71
CA TYR A 20 -16.96 15.47 0.96
C TYR A 20 -18.04 15.02 1.94
N TYR A 21 -18.36 15.83 2.94
CA TYR A 21 -19.37 15.46 3.94
C TYR A 21 -20.76 15.17 3.34
N PRO A 22 -21.32 16.04 2.48
CA PRO A 22 -22.63 15.77 1.88
C PRO A 22 -22.61 14.55 0.94
N ILE A 23 -21.49 14.25 0.31
CA ILE A 23 -21.36 13.04 -0.53
C ILE A 23 -21.45 11.78 0.34
N ILE A 24 -20.70 11.72 1.44
CA ILE A 24 -20.72 10.58 2.38
C ILE A 24 -22.14 10.40 2.93
N PHE A 25 -22.74 11.50 3.39
CA PHE A 25 -24.09 11.46 3.96
C PHE A 25 -25.13 11.03 2.93
N GLY A 26 -25.11 11.60 1.73
CA GLY A 26 -26.04 11.30 0.65
C GLY A 26 -25.95 9.84 0.20
N VAL A 27 -24.76 9.33 -0.03
CA VAL A 27 -24.55 7.93 -0.44
C VAL A 27 -24.99 6.95 0.65
N SER A 28 -24.64 7.25 1.91
CA SER A 28 -25.05 6.42 3.05
C SER A 28 -26.56 6.44 3.24
N LEU A 29 -27.19 7.59 3.07
CA LEU A 29 -28.64 7.74 3.16
C LEU A 29 -29.36 6.96 2.05
N ILE A 30 -28.91 7.07 0.80
CA ILE A 30 -29.45 6.31 -0.33
C ILE A 30 -29.34 4.81 -0.06
N TYR A 31 -28.21 4.34 0.41
CA TYR A 31 -28.00 2.93 0.74
C TYR A 31 -28.98 2.45 1.82
N VAL A 32 -29.08 3.19 2.92
CA VAL A 32 -29.96 2.83 4.05
C VAL A 32 -31.42 2.87 3.64
N LEU A 33 -31.85 3.89 2.91
CA LEU A 33 -33.24 4.01 2.45
C LEU A 33 -33.60 2.88 1.48
N TYR A 34 -32.75 2.62 0.48
CA TYR A 34 -33.05 1.61 -0.52
C TYR A 34 -33.02 0.20 0.08
N ARG A 35 -31.96 -0.16 0.80
CA ARG A 35 -31.83 -1.48 1.42
C ARG A 35 -32.73 -1.65 2.65
N GLY A 36 -32.92 -0.62 3.45
CA GLY A 36 -33.74 -0.67 4.67
C GLY A 36 -35.22 -0.63 4.40
N LEU A 37 -35.71 0.15 3.41
CA LEU A 37 -37.14 0.27 3.11
C LEU A 37 -37.59 -0.69 2.00
N TRP A 38 -36.82 -0.76 0.89
CA TRP A 38 -37.21 -1.56 -0.28
C TRP A 38 -36.86 -3.02 -0.20
N CYS A 39 -35.66 -3.31 0.32
CA CYS A 39 -35.11 -4.66 0.42
C CYS A 39 -35.00 -5.14 1.87
N PHE A 40 -35.95 -4.76 2.74
CA PHE A 40 -35.94 -5.06 4.19
C PHE A 40 -35.73 -6.56 4.50
N ARG A 41 -36.29 -7.45 3.66
CA ARG A 41 -36.14 -8.91 3.81
C ARG A 41 -34.71 -9.42 3.66
N THR A 42 -33.87 -8.68 2.94
CA THR A 42 -32.47 -9.04 2.70
C THR A 42 -31.51 -8.29 3.63
N PHE A 43 -32.02 -7.38 4.46
CA PHE A 43 -31.22 -6.58 5.39
C PHE A 43 -30.84 -7.41 6.63
N GLY A 44 -29.77 -8.18 6.48
CA GLY A 44 -29.24 -9.08 7.51
C GLY A 44 -28.07 -8.45 8.31
N ARG A 45 -27.64 -9.21 9.33
CA ARG A 45 -26.52 -8.80 10.21
C ARG A 45 -25.24 -8.45 9.43
N TRP A 46 -25.00 -9.12 8.32
CA TRP A 46 -23.84 -8.87 7.45
C TRP A 46 -23.88 -7.51 6.77
N GLN A 47 -25.07 -7.02 6.40
CA GLN A 47 -25.19 -5.67 5.82
C GLN A 47 -24.94 -4.59 6.86
N VAL A 48 -25.41 -4.78 8.10
CA VAL A 48 -25.13 -3.86 9.21
C VAL A 48 -23.63 -3.82 9.50
N PHE A 49 -22.98 -4.98 9.55
CA PHE A 49 -21.53 -5.06 9.72
C PHE A 49 -20.78 -4.38 8.57
N GLY A 50 -21.19 -4.66 7.32
CA GLY A 50 -20.62 -4.01 6.14
C GLY A 50 -20.78 -2.49 6.18
N LEU A 51 -21.94 -1.97 6.60
CA LEU A 51 -22.19 -0.55 6.77
C LEU A 51 -21.27 0.07 7.84
N ALA A 52 -21.08 -0.61 8.97
CA ALA A 52 -20.18 -0.16 10.03
C ALA A 52 -18.72 -0.09 9.54
N VAL A 53 -18.27 -1.12 8.84
CA VAL A 53 -16.92 -1.12 8.23
C VAL A 53 -16.76 0.01 7.21
N THR A 54 -17.72 0.19 6.31
CA THR A 54 -17.68 1.26 5.30
C THR A 54 -17.69 2.64 5.95
N SER A 55 -18.49 2.84 7.02
CA SER A 55 -18.50 4.09 7.78
C SER A 55 -17.15 4.39 8.42
N THR A 56 -16.48 3.36 8.94
CA THR A 56 -15.11 3.50 9.48
C THR A 56 -14.11 3.90 8.38
N VAL A 57 -14.20 3.27 7.21
CA VAL A 57 -13.35 3.63 6.06
C VAL A 57 -13.61 5.08 5.62
N TYR A 58 -14.87 5.49 5.53
CA TYR A 58 -15.20 6.89 5.21
C TYR A 58 -14.63 7.87 6.23
N TYR A 59 -14.71 7.54 7.51
CA TYR A 59 -14.13 8.38 8.56
C TYR A 59 -12.61 8.55 8.37
N VAL A 60 -11.89 7.46 8.15
CA VAL A 60 -10.44 7.49 7.92
C VAL A 60 -10.09 8.27 6.65
N CYS A 61 -10.77 7.99 5.53
CA CYS A 61 -10.55 8.69 4.28
C CYS A 61 -10.86 10.19 4.39
N TYR A 62 -11.98 10.54 5.04
CA TYR A 62 -12.38 11.93 5.26
C TYR A 62 -11.32 12.71 6.02
N HIS A 63 -10.84 12.17 7.15
CA HIS A 63 -9.78 12.80 7.92
C HIS A 63 -8.47 12.90 7.12
N GLY A 64 -8.09 11.86 6.39
CA GLY A 64 -6.90 11.87 5.53
C GLY A 64 -6.98 12.92 4.42
N MET A 65 -8.14 13.07 3.77
CA MET A 65 -8.36 14.10 2.75
C MET A 65 -8.35 15.52 3.32
N LEU A 66 -8.90 15.71 4.54
CA LEU A 66 -8.87 17.03 5.20
C LEU A 66 -7.44 17.45 5.58
N GLU A 67 -6.62 16.52 6.07
CA GLU A 67 -5.21 16.81 6.38
C GLU A 67 -4.40 17.05 5.10
N ALA A 68 -4.68 16.30 4.04
CA ALA A 68 -4.07 16.51 2.72
C ALA A 68 -4.44 17.90 2.15
N ALA A 69 -5.70 18.32 2.25
CA ALA A 69 -6.15 19.65 1.83
C ALA A 69 -5.48 20.77 2.63
N LYS A 70 -5.29 20.58 3.93
CA LYS A 70 -4.59 21.52 4.81
C LYS A 70 -3.12 21.67 4.45
N SER A 71 -2.46 20.58 4.07
CA SER A 71 -1.05 20.58 3.66
C SER A 71 -0.84 21.01 2.20
N GLY A 72 -1.91 21.24 1.44
CA GLY A 72 -1.85 21.57 0.02
C GLY A 72 -1.40 20.41 -0.88
N VAL A 73 -1.38 19.20 -0.35
CA VAL A 73 -1.09 17.96 -1.09
C VAL A 73 -2.43 17.36 -1.52
N GLY A 74 -2.53 16.88 -2.77
CA GLY A 74 -3.73 16.18 -3.23
C GLY A 74 -4.02 14.95 -2.38
N GLY A 75 -5.31 14.61 -2.20
CA GLY A 75 -5.77 13.50 -1.34
C GLY A 75 -5.22 12.11 -1.70
N GLY A 76 -4.63 11.94 -2.88
CA GLY A 76 -3.91 10.73 -3.30
C GLY A 76 -4.70 9.45 -3.01
N ALA A 77 -4.05 8.50 -2.32
CA ALA A 77 -4.63 7.20 -1.98
C ALA A 77 -5.94 7.27 -1.17
N TYR A 78 -6.11 8.28 -0.32
CA TYR A 78 -7.36 8.46 0.43
C TYR A 78 -8.54 8.78 -0.48
N PHE A 79 -8.31 9.59 -1.52
CA PHE A 79 -9.34 9.91 -2.50
C PHE A 79 -9.69 8.68 -3.35
N ASP A 80 -8.72 7.88 -3.76
CA ASP A 80 -8.94 6.67 -4.55
C ASP A 80 -9.77 5.64 -3.76
N VAL A 81 -9.40 5.39 -2.50
CA VAL A 81 -10.16 4.50 -1.61
C VAL A 81 -11.57 5.03 -1.38
N PHE A 82 -11.71 6.34 -1.15
CA PHE A 82 -13.01 6.99 -0.99
C PHE A 82 -13.90 6.80 -2.22
N ALA A 83 -13.37 7.06 -3.42
CA ALA A 83 -14.11 6.92 -4.67
C ALA A 83 -14.58 5.48 -4.91
N VAL A 84 -13.70 4.48 -4.65
CA VAL A 84 -14.07 3.06 -4.76
C VAL A 84 -15.13 2.69 -3.73
N CYS A 85 -15.04 3.20 -2.49
CA CYS A 85 -16.05 2.95 -1.47
C CYS A 85 -17.41 3.55 -1.84
N VAL A 86 -17.45 4.79 -2.35
CA VAL A 86 -18.67 5.44 -2.84
C VAL A 86 -19.30 4.63 -3.98
N ALA A 87 -18.51 4.27 -5.00
CA ALA A 87 -18.98 3.45 -6.10
C ALA A 87 -19.48 2.09 -5.65
N GLY A 88 -18.72 1.41 -4.77
CA GLY A 88 -19.09 0.12 -4.20
C GLY A 88 -20.38 0.18 -3.42
N GLN A 89 -20.58 1.23 -2.61
CA GLN A 89 -21.81 1.41 -1.83
C GLN A 89 -23.02 1.66 -2.71
N LEU A 90 -22.89 2.50 -3.74
CA LEU A 90 -23.97 2.74 -4.71
C LEU A 90 -24.34 1.48 -5.47
N VAL A 91 -23.36 0.75 -6.02
CA VAL A 91 -23.63 -0.50 -6.74
C VAL A 91 -24.20 -1.56 -5.80
N SER A 92 -23.74 -1.66 -4.55
CA SER A 92 -24.25 -2.61 -3.57
C SER A 92 -25.65 -2.27 -3.06
N ALA A 93 -26.07 -1.01 -3.19
CA ALA A 93 -27.47 -0.64 -2.92
C ALA A 93 -28.42 -1.35 -3.89
N PHE A 94 -28.10 -1.36 -5.19
CA PHE A 94 -28.97 -1.90 -6.24
C PHE A 94 -28.69 -3.37 -6.58
N SER A 95 -27.48 -3.87 -6.31
CA SER A 95 -27.05 -5.22 -6.68
C SER A 95 -26.29 -5.91 -5.56
N ALA A 96 -26.57 -7.21 -5.36
CA ALA A 96 -25.79 -8.04 -4.44
C ALA A 96 -24.30 -8.17 -4.85
N TYR A 97 -24.02 -8.04 -6.15
CA TYR A 97 -22.65 -8.08 -6.69
C TYR A 97 -21.79 -6.87 -6.29
N GLY A 98 -22.38 -5.76 -5.87
CA GLY A 98 -21.65 -4.58 -5.40
C GLY A 98 -20.72 -4.86 -4.23
N THR A 99 -21.03 -5.91 -3.45
CA THR A 99 -20.16 -6.34 -2.34
C THR A 99 -18.75 -6.76 -2.82
N TYR A 100 -18.63 -7.28 -4.05
CA TYR A 100 -17.32 -7.67 -4.60
C TYR A 100 -16.42 -6.47 -4.92
N ILE A 101 -17.00 -5.28 -5.13
CA ILE A 101 -16.24 -4.05 -5.37
C ILE A 101 -15.40 -3.71 -4.15
N TYR A 102 -15.91 -3.98 -2.94
CA TYR A 102 -15.15 -3.77 -1.70
C TYR A 102 -13.91 -4.67 -1.60
N MET A 103 -13.91 -5.85 -2.24
CA MET A 103 -12.74 -6.72 -2.31
C MET A 103 -11.63 -6.17 -3.22
N LEU A 104 -11.98 -5.24 -4.12
CA LEU A 104 -11.03 -4.58 -5.02
C LEU A 104 -10.01 -3.73 -4.23
N VAL A 105 -10.47 -3.07 -3.16
CA VAL A 105 -9.61 -2.23 -2.32
C VAL A 105 -8.54 -3.06 -1.60
N PRO A 106 -8.89 -4.05 -0.75
CA PRO A 106 -7.88 -4.86 -0.09
C PRO A 106 -7.05 -5.67 -1.10
N GLY A 107 -7.64 -6.12 -2.23
CA GLY A 107 -6.94 -6.79 -3.31
C GLY A 107 -5.86 -5.91 -3.94
N TYR A 108 -6.17 -4.66 -4.26
CA TYR A 108 -5.22 -3.70 -4.79
C TYR A 108 -4.06 -3.46 -3.82
N TYR A 109 -4.34 -3.19 -2.54
CA TYR A 109 -3.29 -2.97 -1.54
C TYR A 109 -2.49 -4.23 -1.24
N ALA A 110 -3.10 -5.41 -1.27
CA ALA A 110 -2.39 -6.68 -1.15
C ALA A 110 -1.42 -6.90 -2.32
N CYS A 111 -1.84 -6.60 -3.55
CA CYS A 111 -0.96 -6.64 -4.73
C CYS A 111 0.19 -5.63 -4.61
N LEU A 112 -0.10 -4.41 -4.15
CA LEU A 112 0.92 -3.37 -3.96
C LEU A 112 1.94 -3.75 -2.88
N ALA A 113 1.46 -4.28 -1.75
CA ALA A 113 2.30 -4.79 -0.67
C ALA A 113 3.13 -5.99 -1.14
N GLY A 114 2.52 -6.93 -1.88
CA GLY A 114 3.21 -8.07 -2.48
C GLY A 114 4.31 -7.63 -3.44
N TYR A 115 4.02 -6.67 -4.32
CA TYR A 115 5.02 -6.10 -5.22
C TYR A 115 6.18 -5.44 -4.47
N TRP A 116 5.89 -4.68 -3.41
CA TRP A 116 6.91 -4.03 -2.59
C TRP A 116 7.80 -5.05 -1.86
N VAL A 117 7.19 -6.08 -1.27
CA VAL A 117 7.91 -7.19 -0.61
C VAL A 117 8.78 -7.93 -1.63
N PHE A 118 8.24 -8.26 -2.80
CA PHE A 118 8.97 -8.94 -3.87
C PHE A 118 10.17 -8.11 -4.35
N ARG A 119 10.01 -6.82 -4.52
CA ARG A 119 11.09 -5.90 -4.88
C ARG A 119 12.17 -5.83 -3.81
N LYS A 120 11.80 -5.83 -2.53
CA LYS A 120 12.75 -5.84 -1.42
C LYS A 120 13.49 -7.17 -1.31
N LEU A 121 12.78 -8.30 -1.44
CA LEU A 121 13.39 -9.62 -1.46
C LEU A 121 14.34 -9.81 -2.65
N GLY A 122 13.96 -9.36 -3.85
CA GLY A 122 14.82 -9.40 -5.04
C GLY A 122 16.10 -8.58 -4.86
N GLY A 123 16.03 -7.43 -4.20
CA GLY A 123 17.21 -6.64 -3.81
C GLY A 123 18.10 -7.39 -2.82
N TRP A 124 17.51 -8.00 -1.82
CA TRP A 124 18.24 -8.78 -0.82
C TRP A 124 18.92 -10.03 -1.42
N VAL A 125 18.23 -10.76 -2.29
CA VAL A 125 18.81 -11.92 -3.00
C VAL A 125 19.99 -11.49 -3.90
N ARG A 126 19.86 -10.36 -4.62
CA ARG A 126 20.97 -9.82 -5.43
C ARG A 126 22.18 -9.46 -4.58
N SER A 127 21.98 -8.78 -3.44
CA SER A 127 23.09 -8.42 -2.57
C SER A 127 23.79 -9.65 -1.98
N GLN A 128 23.04 -10.74 -1.68
CA GLN A 128 23.62 -12.01 -1.26
C GLN A 128 24.40 -12.69 -2.39
N GLN A 129 23.91 -12.63 -3.63
CA GLN A 129 24.63 -13.17 -4.77
C GLN A 129 25.92 -12.40 -5.05
N GLU A 130 25.90 -11.07 -4.91
CA GLU A 130 27.11 -10.23 -5.06
C GLU A 130 28.13 -10.51 -3.95
N LEU A 131 27.70 -10.73 -2.71
CA LEU A 131 28.57 -11.12 -1.60
C LEU A 131 29.19 -12.49 -1.86
N ASN A 132 28.42 -13.49 -2.24
CA ASN A 132 28.91 -14.83 -2.54
C ASN A 132 29.84 -14.84 -3.77
N ALA A 133 29.54 -14.02 -4.81
CA ALA A 133 30.39 -13.89 -5.98
C ALA A 133 31.74 -13.18 -5.67
N SER A 134 31.75 -12.30 -4.66
CA SER A 134 33.00 -11.66 -4.19
C SER A 134 33.82 -12.59 -3.27
N GLU A 135 33.22 -13.60 -2.67
CA GLU A 135 33.93 -14.64 -1.90
C GLU A 135 34.48 -15.77 -2.77
N GLU A 136 33.98 -15.97 -3.99
CA GLU A 136 34.61 -16.93 -4.92
C GLU A 136 35.95 -16.40 -5.37
N PRO A 137 37.06 -17.13 -5.08
CA PRO A 137 38.40 -16.68 -5.48
C PRO A 137 38.48 -16.56 -6.99
N SER A 138 38.82 -15.37 -7.46
CA SER A 138 38.98 -15.10 -8.89
C SER A 138 39.85 -16.17 -9.55
N ALA A 139 39.51 -16.54 -10.79
CA ALA A 139 40.32 -17.49 -11.57
C ALA A 139 41.81 -17.09 -11.64
N ALA A 140 42.11 -15.79 -11.48
CA ALA A 140 43.45 -15.27 -11.36
C ALA A 140 44.09 -15.63 -10.01
N ASP A 141 43.33 -15.63 -8.91
CA ASP A 141 43.81 -15.98 -7.57
C ASP A 141 44.04 -17.48 -7.43
N LEU A 142 43.15 -18.30 -8.00
CA LEU A 142 43.36 -19.75 -8.10
C LEU A 142 44.62 -20.09 -8.89
N LYS A 143 44.87 -19.41 -10.01
CA LYS A 143 46.12 -19.57 -10.78
C LYS A 143 47.35 -19.12 -9.99
N ARG A 144 47.23 -18.07 -9.19
CA ARG A 144 48.33 -17.60 -8.32
C ARG A 144 48.64 -18.57 -7.20
N GLN A 145 47.59 -19.14 -6.57
CA GLN A 145 47.73 -20.18 -5.54
C GLN A 145 48.37 -21.43 -6.11
N ALA A 146 47.86 -21.95 -7.23
CA ALA A 146 48.44 -23.10 -7.90
C ALA A 146 49.93 -22.87 -8.30
N LYS A 147 50.29 -21.64 -8.71
CA LYS A 147 51.67 -21.29 -9.01
C LYS A 147 52.57 -21.22 -7.77
N LYS A 148 52.03 -20.74 -6.63
CA LYS A 148 52.72 -20.74 -5.33
C LYS A 148 52.96 -22.16 -4.82
N GLU A 149 51.97 -23.04 -4.90
CA GLU A 149 52.06 -24.46 -4.52
C GLU A 149 53.09 -25.20 -5.35
N ARG A 150 53.09 -24.98 -6.70
CA ARG A 150 54.13 -25.56 -7.58
C ARG A 150 55.53 -25.07 -7.26
N LYS A 151 55.69 -23.80 -6.85
CA LYS A 151 56.99 -23.27 -6.42
C LYS A 151 57.43 -23.82 -5.07
N ALA A 152 56.50 -23.98 -4.12
CA ALA A 152 56.79 -24.60 -2.80
C ALA A 152 57.17 -26.08 -2.93
N ALA A 153 56.51 -26.81 -3.83
CA ALA A 153 56.84 -28.22 -4.11
C ALA A 153 58.19 -28.39 -4.79
N ARG A 154 58.67 -27.36 -5.48
CA ARG A 154 60.01 -27.37 -6.16
C ARG A 154 61.12 -26.82 -5.29
N ALA A 155 60.81 -26.25 -4.13
CA ALA A 155 61.86 -25.78 -3.21
C ALA A 155 62.65 -26.98 -2.70
N PRO A 156 63.99 -27.00 -2.88
CA PRO A 156 64.79 -28.11 -2.44
C PRO A 156 64.71 -28.25 -0.93
N ARG A 157 64.35 -29.44 -0.44
CA ARG A 157 64.43 -29.79 1.00
C ARG A 157 65.89 -29.59 1.40
N VAL A 158 66.17 -28.48 2.04
CA VAL A 158 67.50 -28.30 2.67
C VAL A 158 67.58 -29.38 3.76
N ARG A 159 68.36 -30.41 3.47
CA ARG A 159 68.70 -31.42 4.47
C ARG A 159 69.56 -30.70 5.50
N MET A 160 68.99 -30.44 6.68
CA MET A 160 69.83 -30.15 7.83
C MET A 160 70.65 -31.39 8.16
N ARG A 161 71.93 -31.23 8.10
CA ARG A 161 72.94 -32.18 8.61
C ARG A 161 73.29 -31.74 10.01
#